data_8f9fabc67c412a3fde896d217c756bf4
#
_entry.id   8f9fabc67c412a3fde896d217c756bf4
#
_cell.length_a   1.000
_cell.length_b   1.000
_cell.length_c   1.000
_cell.angle_alpha   90.00
_cell.angle_beta   90.00
_cell.angle_gamma   90.00
#
_symmetry.space_group_name_H-M   'P 1'
#
loop_
_entity.id
_entity.type
_entity.pdbx_description
1 polymer ?
#
loop_
_entity_poly.entity_id
_entity_poly.type
_entity_poly.pdbx_seq_one_letter_code
_entity_poly.pdbx_strand_id
1 'polypeptide(L)'
;MNETKSPKKILLVGHCGPDSTYLRIAVRSAIGEATISSAGDRAALDRAIKDGVDLILFNRELDYGFEPATGVDMIRVLKQQHPDLKMMLITNYPEVQSAAIAAGAVPGFGKRDIGSPHARELIRGVL
;
A
#
# COMPACT_ATOMS: atom_id res chain seq x y z
N MET A 1 -23.44 -23.54 1.56
CA MET A 1 -22.53 -23.36 2.66
C MET A 1 -21.74 -22.06 2.49
N ASN A 2 -21.60 -21.36 3.55
CA ASN A 2 -20.85 -20.11 3.50
C ASN A 2 -19.42 -20.32 3.93
N GLU A 3 -18.53 -19.95 3.08
CA GLU A 3 -17.14 -19.85 3.48
C GLU A 3 -16.91 -18.52 4.12
N THR A 4 -16.36 -18.55 5.31
CA THR A 4 -15.93 -17.34 5.97
C THR A 4 -14.60 -16.94 5.36
N LYS A 5 -14.62 -15.92 4.55
CA LYS A 5 -13.37 -15.39 3.99
C LYS A 5 -12.66 -14.59 5.05
N SER A 6 -11.36 -14.81 5.18
CA SER A 6 -10.54 -13.97 6.01
C SER A 6 -10.56 -12.55 5.47
N PRO A 7 -10.57 -11.53 6.34
CA PRO A 7 -10.45 -10.15 5.89
C PRO A 7 -9.17 -9.95 5.09
N LYS A 8 -9.21 -9.06 4.11
CA LYS A 8 -8.01 -8.69 3.38
C LYS A 8 -7.04 -8.00 4.30
N LYS A 9 -5.76 -8.27 4.11
CA LYS A 9 -4.69 -7.70 4.93
C LYS A 9 -4.00 -6.59 4.15
N ILE A 10 -4.10 -5.38 4.68
CA ILE A 10 -3.55 -4.18 4.07
C ILE A 10 -2.47 -3.62 4.98
N LEU A 11 -1.34 -3.26 4.41
CA LEU A 11 -0.22 -2.69 5.15
C LEU A 11 0.05 -1.27 4.70
N LEU A 12 0.20 -0.36 5.65
CA LEU A 12 0.54 1.04 5.39
C LEU A 12 2.00 1.26 5.76
N VAL A 13 2.75 1.89 4.87
CA VAL A 13 4.19 2.10 5.08
C VAL A 13 4.58 3.54 4.77
N GLY A 14 5.13 4.23 5.77
CA GLY A 14 5.72 5.55 5.60
C GLY A 14 4.76 6.72 5.68
N HIS A 15 3.50 6.49 6.03
CA HIS A 15 2.50 7.56 6.07
C HIS A 15 2.49 8.26 7.41
N CYS A 16 2.23 9.58 7.41
CA CYS A 16 2.01 10.32 8.64
C CYS A 16 0.69 9.90 9.30
N GLY A 17 0.47 10.33 10.55
CA GLY A 17 -0.75 9.96 11.28
C GLY A 17 -2.04 10.31 10.56
N PRO A 18 -2.24 11.57 10.13
CA PRO A 18 -3.45 11.95 9.40
C PRO A 18 -3.65 11.15 8.11
N ASP A 19 -2.61 10.97 7.30
CA ASP A 19 -2.72 10.20 6.06
C ASP A 19 -3.07 8.75 6.35
N SER A 20 -2.47 8.15 7.37
CA SER A 20 -2.80 6.78 7.78
C SER A 20 -4.27 6.64 8.14
N THR A 21 -4.81 7.62 8.87
CA THR A 21 -6.22 7.61 9.26
C THR A 21 -7.12 7.66 8.03
N TYR A 22 -6.85 8.58 7.11
CA TYR A 22 -7.65 8.71 5.89
C TYR A 22 -7.53 7.47 4.99
N LEU A 23 -6.36 6.87 4.91
CA LEU A 23 -6.16 5.65 4.13
C LEU A 23 -6.95 4.47 4.73
N ARG A 24 -6.97 4.34 6.06
CA ARG A 24 -7.77 3.32 6.72
C ARG A 24 -9.25 3.47 6.39
N ILE A 25 -9.74 4.70 6.41
CA ILE A 25 -11.14 4.99 6.07
C ILE A 25 -11.39 4.61 4.60
N ALA A 26 -10.50 5.00 3.70
CA ALA A 26 -10.64 4.72 2.28
C ALA A 26 -10.67 3.22 1.99
N VAL A 27 -9.78 2.46 2.63
CA VAL A 27 -9.75 1.00 2.46
C VAL A 27 -11.05 0.37 2.93
N ARG A 28 -11.53 0.73 4.11
CA ARG A 28 -12.77 0.18 4.64
C ARG A 28 -13.98 0.58 3.81
N SER A 29 -13.96 1.80 3.27
CA SER A 29 -14.99 2.25 2.34
C SER A 29 -14.99 1.43 1.05
N ALA A 30 -13.81 1.01 0.60
CA ALA A 30 -13.67 0.28 -0.65
C ALA A 30 -14.06 -1.19 -0.54
N ILE A 31 -13.65 -1.86 0.53
CA ILE A 31 -13.76 -3.32 0.62
C ILE A 31 -14.48 -3.82 1.87
N GLY A 32 -14.91 -2.94 2.75
CA GLY A 32 -15.57 -3.33 4.00
C GLY A 32 -14.57 -3.85 5.02
N GLU A 33 -14.68 -5.11 5.39
CA GLU A 33 -13.78 -5.69 6.37
C GLU A 33 -12.35 -5.79 5.85
N ALA A 34 -11.41 -5.30 6.65
CA ALA A 34 -10.00 -5.38 6.33
C ALA A 34 -9.20 -5.34 7.63
N THR A 35 -8.12 -6.10 7.66
CA THR A 35 -7.12 -5.99 8.72
C THR A 35 -6.06 -5.02 8.22
N ILE A 36 -6.00 -3.84 8.82
CA ILE A 36 -5.10 -2.78 8.39
C ILE A 36 -4.06 -2.56 9.46
N SER A 37 -2.81 -2.68 9.08
CA SER A 37 -1.68 -2.49 10.00
C SER A 37 -0.66 -1.55 9.36
N SER A 38 0.35 -1.17 10.13
CA SER A 38 1.43 -0.30 9.68
C SER A 38 2.76 -0.94 10.01
N ALA A 39 3.76 -0.71 9.17
CA ALA A 39 5.12 -1.11 9.44
C ALA A 39 5.97 0.15 9.63
N GLY A 40 6.70 0.22 10.74
CA GLY A 40 7.51 1.38 11.08
C GLY A 40 8.98 1.24 10.69
N ASP A 41 9.40 0.05 10.25
CA ASP A 41 10.76 -0.17 9.79
C ASP A 41 10.81 -1.37 8.83
N ARG A 42 11.99 -1.62 8.27
CA ARG A 42 12.16 -2.70 7.30
C ARG A 42 11.87 -4.07 7.90
N ALA A 43 12.26 -4.31 9.14
CA ALA A 43 12.03 -5.61 9.76
C ALA A 43 10.54 -5.88 9.92
N ALA A 44 9.76 -4.88 10.33
CA ALA A 44 8.30 -5.03 10.44
C ALA A 44 7.66 -5.25 9.07
N LEU A 45 8.15 -4.55 8.04
CA LEU A 45 7.68 -4.75 6.67
C LEU A 45 7.94 -6.19 6.20
N ASP A 46 9.14 -6.68 6.40
CA ASP A 46 9.51 -8.04 5.99
C ASP A 46 8.66 -9.09 6.72
N ARG A 47 8.41 -8.90 8.01
CA ARG A 47 7.55 -9.81 8.79
C ARG A 47 6.13 -9.83 8.25
N ALA A 48 5.59 -8.65 7.93
CA ALA A 48 4.22 -8.56 7.40
C ALA A 48 4.10 -9.28 6.05
N ILE A 49 5.09 -9.14 5.19
CA ILE A 49 5.10 -9.83 3.91
C ILE A 49 5.18 -11.35 4.13
N LYS A 50 6.02 -11.80 5.05
CA LYS A 50 6.18 -13.21 5.37
C LYS A 50 4.88 -13.81 5.91
N ASP A 51 4.16 -13.05 6.74
CA ASP A 51 2.89 -13.49 7.32
C ASP A 51 1.73 -13.44 6.33
N GLY A 52 1.92 -12.77 5.22
CA GLY A 52 0.91 -12.64 4.18
C GLY A 52 0.22 -11.28 4.21
N VAL A 53 0.29 -10.57 3.11
CA VAL A 53 -0.37 -9.28 2.94
C VAL A 53 -0.97 -9.23 1.54
N ASP A 54 -2.14 -8.63 1.41
CA ASP A 54 -2.86 -8.57 0.13
C ASP A 54 -2.53 -7.31 -0.66
N LEU A 55 -2.21 -6.22 0.02
CA LEU A 55 -1.86 -4.96 -0.63
C LEU A 55 -1.04 -4.11 0.33
N ILE A 56 0.02 -3.49 -0.18
CA ILE A 56 0.82 -2.53 0.57
C ILE A 56 0.67 -1.15 -0.05
N LEU A 57 0.36 -0.16 0.78
CA LEU A 57 0.25 1.24 0.36
C LEU A 57 1.48 1.99 0.87
N PHE A 58 2.34 2.40 -0.05
CA PHE A 58 3.58 3.10 0.30
C PHE A 58 3.43 4.60 0.14
N ASN A 59 4.05 5.35 1.05
CA ASN A 59 4.29 6.76 0.86
C ASN A 59 5.51 6.94 -0.07
N ARG A 60 5.64 8.11 -0.68
CA ARG A 60 6.78 8.43 -1.54
C ARG A 60 8.08 8.41 -0.75
N GLU A 61 8.08 9.06 0.41
CA GLU A 61 9.22 9.07 1.32
C GLU A 61 8.95 8.11 2.46
N LEU A 62 9.90 7.25 2.79
CA LEU A 62 9.77 6.33 3.90
C LEU A 62 10.54 6.87 5.11
N ASP A 63 10.13 6.45 6.31
CA ASP A 63 10.73 6.92 7.54
C ASP A 63 12.11 6.31 7.78
N TYR A 64 12.77 6.80 8.79
CA TYR A 64 13.97 6.21 9.34
C TYR A 64 13.75 4.71 9.58
N GLY A 65 14.71 3.91 9.26
CA GLY A 65 14.60 2.47 9.45
C GLY A 65 14.21 1.71 8.19
N PHE A 66 14.00 2.42 7.07
CA PHE A 66 13.78 1.80 5.78
C PHE A 66 15.00 1.99 4.87
N GLU A 67 15.43 0.89 4.29
CA GLU A 67 16.47 0.89 3.28
C GLU A 67 16.02 -0.07 2.18
N PRO A 68 15.73 0.40 0.98
CA PRO A 68 15.79 1.80 0.50
C PRO A 68 14.78 2.74 1.18
N ALA A 69 15.06 4.03 1.10
CA ALA A 69 14.31 5.06 1.84
C ALA A 69 13.14 5.68 1.08
N THR A 70 12.92 5.31 -0.18
CA THR A 70 11.79 5.82 -0.96
C THR A 70 10.83 4.69 -1.32
N GLY A 71 9.55 5.04 -1.47
CA GLY A 71 8.55 4.07 -1.86
C GLY A 71 8.83 3.41 -3.20
N VAL A 72 9.27 4.20 -4.19
CA VAL A 72 9.58 3.67 -5.52
C VAL A 72 10.70 2.64 -5.46
N ASP A 73 11.80 2.96 -4.76
CA ASP A 73 12.92 2.04 -4.67
C ASP A 73 12.57 0.79 -3.88
N MET A 74 11.79 0.95 -2.81
CA MET A 74 11.33 -0.19 -2.03
C MET A 74 10.44 -1.11 -2.87
N ILE A 75 9.53 -0.54 -3.64
CA ILE A 75 8.67 -1.33 -4.54
C ILE A 75 9.53 -2.13 -5.53
N ARG A 76 10.55 -1.49 -6.09
CA ARG A 76 11.43 -2.15 -7.05
C ARG A 76 12.13 -3.36 -6.43
N VAL A 77 12.67 -3.21 -5.24
CA VAL A 77 13.34 -4.29 -4.53
C VAL A 77 12.37 -5.42 -4.19
N LEU A 78 11.22 -5.07 -3.62
CA LEU A 78 10.24 -6.07 -3.19
C LEU A 78 9.62 -6.81 -4.36
N LYS A 79 9.44 -6.15 -5.50
CA LYS A 79 8.87 -6.80 -6.68
C LYS A 79 9.80 -7.87 -7.22
N GLN A 80 11.10 -7.67 -7.11
CA GLN A 80 12.08 -8.69 -7.49
C GLN A 80 12.03 -9.90 -6.58
N GLN A 81 11.81 -9.68 -5.29
CA GLN A 81 11.78 -10.74 -4.28
C GLN A 81 10.43 -11.44 -4.21
N HIS A 82 9.36 -10.70 -4.48
CA HIS A 82 7.98 -11.16 -4.37
C HIS A 82 7.18 -10.73 -5.60
N PRO A 83 7.32 -11.43 -6.73
CA PRO A 83 6.71 -11.00 -8.00
C PRO A 83 5.20 -10.83 -7.97
N ASP A 84 4.51 -11.56 -7.09
CA ASP A 84 3.04 -11.50 -7.00
C ASP A 84 2.55 -10.50 -5.98
N LEU A 85 3.45 -9.82 -5.27
CA LEU A 85 3.08 -8.86 -4.25
C LEU A 85 2.44 -7.62 -4.87
N LYS A 86 1.27 -7.25 -4.38
CA LYS A 86 0.56 -6.06 -4.84
C LYS A 86 0.95 -4.87 -4.00
N MET A 87 1.46 -3.85 -4.67
CA MET A 87 1.94 -2.63 -4.01
C MET A 87 1.42 -1.42 -4.78
N MET A 88 1.13 -0.36 -4.04
CA MET A 88 0.58 0.87 -4.57
C MET A 88 1.31 2.04 -3.95
N LEU A 89 1.63 3.06 -4.74
CA LEU A 89 2.23 4.28 -4.23
C LEU A 89 1.19 5.37 -4.12
N ILE A 90 1.18 6.07 -2.99
CA ILE A 90 0.25 7.16 -2.74
C ILE A 90 1.02 8.47 -2.90
N THR A 91 0.80 9.16 -3.99
CA THR A 91 1.51 10.40 -4.30
C THR A 91 0.69 11.29 -5.23
N ASN A 92 0.82 12.60 -5.03
CA ASN A 92 0.20 13.60 -5.92
C ASN A 92 1.02 13.87 -7.17
N TYR A 93 2.22 13.32 -7.28
CA TYR A 93 3.14 13.62 -8.39
C TYR A 93 3.00 12.57 -9.48
N PRO A 94 2.46 12.94 -10.67
CA PRO A 94 2.27 11.97 -11.75
C PRO A 94 3.55 11.26 -12.19
N GLU A 95 4.67 11.98 -12.21
CA GLU A 95 5.96 11.40 -12.60
C GLU A 95 6.45 10.36 -11.60
N VAL A 96 6.15 10.56 -10.32
CA VAL A 96 6.52 9.60 -9.27
C VAL A 96 5.59 8.38 -9.36
N GLN A 97 4.31 8.60 -9.64
CA GLN A 97 3.37 7.51 -9.85
C GLN A 97 3.81 6.63 -11.04
N SER A 98 4.23 7.26 -12.14
CA SER A 98 4.73 6.54 -13.31
C SER A 98 5.98 5.73 -12.97
N ALA A 99 6.88 6.29 -12.17
CA ALA A 99 8.09 5.59 -11.73
C ALA A 99 7.74 4.37 -10.86
N ALA A 100 6.73 4.50 -10.00
CA ALA A 100 6.28 3.39 -9.16
C ALA A 100 5.70 2.25 -10.01
N ILE A 101 4.89 2.59 -11.00
CA ILE A 101 4.32 1.59 -11.91
C ILE A 101 5.43 0.89 -12.69
N ALA A 102 6.42 1.64 -13.17
CA ALA A 102 7.57 1.06 -13.86
C ALA A 102 8.37 0.14 -12.96
N ALA A 103 8.39 0.41 -11.65
CA ALA A 103 9.07 -0.43 -10.66
C ALA A 103 8.27 -1.69 -10.30
N GLY A 104 7.02 -1.78 -10.69
CA GLY A 104 6.18 -2.96 -10.46
C GLY A 104 4.94 -2.74 -9.64
N ALA A 105 4.63 -1.49 -9.28
CA ALA A 105 3.40 -1.18 -8.54
C ALA A 105 2.18 -1.24 -9.46
N VAL A 106 1.02 -1.48 -8.86
CA VAL A 106 -0.25 -1.25 -9.54
C VAL A 106 -0.56 0.25 -9.49
N PRO A 107 -1.41 0.78 -10.39
CA PRO A 107 -1.74 2.19 -10.35
C PRO A 107 -2.31 2.62 -9.01
N GLY A 108 -1.77 3.69 -8.47
CA GLY A 108 -2.21 4.28 -7.21
C GLY A 108 -2.90 5.62 -7.40
N PHE A 109 -3.00 6.37 -6.33
CA PHE A 109 -3.70 7.64 -6.34
C PHE A 109 -2.94 8.67 -5.50
N GLY A 110 -3.33 9.93 -5.63
CA GLY A 110 -2.71 11.01 -4.89
C GLY A 110 -3.29 11.16 -3.50
N LYS A 111 -2.54 11.84 -2.64
CA LYS A 111 -3.01 12.14 -1.29
C LYS A 111 -4.29 12.98 -1.31
N ARG A 112 -4.47 13.83 -2.34
CA ARG A 112 -5.66 14.63 -2.51
C ARG A 112 -6.88 13.78 -2.85
N ASP A 113 -6.66 12.57 -3.34
CA ASP A 113 -7.72 11.68 -3.81
C ASP A 113 -8.05 10.56 -2.84
N ILE A 114 -7.45 10.53 -1.65
CA ILE A 114 -7.63 9.41 -0.71
C ILE A 114 -9.11 9.13 -0.44
N GLY A 115 -9.92 10.16 -0.31
CA GLY A 115 -11.36 10.00 -0.05
C GLY A 115 -12.23 9.92 -1.29
N SER A 116 -11.66 9.85 -2.49
CA SER A 116 -12.42 9.91 -3.74
C SER A 116 -12.98 8.55 -4.15
N PRO A 117 -14.03 8.53 -4.98
CA PRO A 117 -14.50 7.28 -5.58
C PRO A 117 -13.43 6.59 -6.41
N HIS A 118 -12.58 7.36 -7.09
CA HIS A 118 -11.48 6.82 -7.90
C HIS A 118 -10.52 5.98 -7.06
N ALA A 119 -10.12 6.50 -5.89
CA ALA A 119 -9.24 5.77 -4.98
C ALA A 119 -9.89 4.44 -4.54
N ARG A 120 -11.18 4.48 -4.18
CA ARG A 120 -11.89 3.28 -3.77
C ARG A 120 -11.95 2.24 -4.89
N GLU A 121 -12.19 2.69 -6.13
CA GLU A 121 -12.21 1.79 -7.27
C GLU A 121 -10.87 1.12 -7.52
N LEU A 122 -9.78 1.89 -7.40
CA LEU A 122 -8.44 1.34 -7.57
C LEU A 122 -8.13 0.29 -6.51
N ILE A 123 -8.45 0.57 -5.25
CA ILE A 123 -8.23 -0.39 -4.16
C ILE A 123 -9.04 -1.65 -4.40
N ARG A 124 -10.32 -1.49 -4.71
CA ARG A 124 -11.23 -2.62 -4.94
C ARG A 124 -10.77 -3.46 -6.13
N GLY A 125 -10.26 -2.82 -7.17
CA GLY A 125 -9.88 -3.49 -8.40
C GLY A 125 -8.67 -4.41 -8.28
N VAL A 126 -7.81 -4.22 -7.27
CA VAL A 126 -6.62 -5.05 -7.08
C VAL A 126 -6.84 -6.14 -6.02
N LEU A 127 -7.93 -6.10 -5.34
CA LEU A 127 -8.29 -7.07 -4.31
C LEU A 127 -9.49 -7.89 -4.75
#